data_5c0b2ae30fb4a4aed192fd16cb178e9c
#
_entry.id   5c0b2ae30fb4a4aed192fd16cb178e9c
#
_cell.length_a   1.000
_cell.length_b   1.000
_cell.length_c   1.000
_cell.angle_alpha   90.00
_cell.angle_beta   90.00
_cell.angle_gamma   90.00
#
_symmetry.space_group_name_H-M   'P 1'
#
loop_
_entity.id
_entity.type
_entity.pdbx_description
1 polymer ?
#
loop_
_entity_poly.entity_id
_entity_poly.type
_entity_poly.pdbx_seq_one_letter_code
_entity_poly.pdbx_strand_id
1 'polypeptide(L)'
;MKIKVNGVILNYEVIGHGKPLLFLHGNNEDLYTFDSLTESLKEHYACYLVDSRNQGKSEKNVPLHYEDMSVDIYEFVLKLKIKNLNIFGFSDGAIIGMILASKHPEI
;
A
#
# COMPACT_ATOMS: atom_id res chain seq x y z
N MET A 1 12.32 2.49 0.07
CA MET A 1 12.54 2.10 -1.34
C MET A 1 11.56 2.83 -2.24
N LYS A 2 11.89 2.97 -3.50
CA LYS A 2 11.04 3.68 -4.48
C LYS A 2 10.63 2.75 -5.60
N ILE A 3 9.41 2.92 -6.10
CA ILE A 3 8.89 2.14 -7.21
C ILE A 3 8.01 3.04 -8.08
N LYS A 4 8.15 2.92 -9.40
CA LYS A 4 7.30 3.68 -10.32
C LYS A 4 6.12 2.82 -10.75
N VAL A 5 4.91 3.30 -10.48
CA VAL A 5 3.67 2.64 -10.85
C VAL A 5 2.67 3.68 -11.34
N ASN A 6 1.90 3.35 -12.35
CA ASN A 6 0.83 4.22 -12.87
C ASN A 6 1.32 5.66 -13.08
N GLY A 7 2.55 5.81 -13.56
CA GLY A 7 3.12 7.13 -13.85
C GLY A 7 3.59 7.94 -12.65
N VAL A 8 3.53 7.40 -11.43
CA VAL A 8 3.99 8.09 -10.21
C VAL A 8 5.03 7.26 -9.48
N ILE A 9 5.85 7.93 -8.67
CA ILE A 9 6.87 7.27 -7.84
C ILE A 9 6.34 7.16 -6.43
N LEU A 10 6.23 5.93 -5.93
CA LEU A 10 5.79 5.66 -4.55
C LEU A 10 6.98 5.24 -3.70
N ASN A 11 6.96 5.67 -2.44
CA ASN A 11 7.88 5.21 -1.42
C ASN A 11 7.24 4.03 -0.68
N TYR A 12 8.03 2.98 -0.39
CA TYR A 12 7.52 1.84 0.34
C TYR A 12 8.63 1.17 1.14
N GLU A 13 8.23 0.34 2.11
CA GLU A 13 9.13 -0.50 2.89
C GLU A 13 8.55 -1.89 2.99
N VAL A 14 9.42 -2.90 3.13
CA VAL A 14 9.01 -4.27 3.40
C VAL A 14 9.67 -4.69 4.71
N ILE A 15 8.87 -5.07 5.69
CA ILE A 15 9.34 -5.42 7.03
C ILE A 15 8.81 -6.80 7.39
N GLY A 16 9.70 -7.67 7.88
CA GLY A 16 9.30 -8.98 8.33
C GLY A 16 9.29 -10.03 7.22
N HIS A 17 8.73 -11.19 7.55
CA HIS A 17 8.64 -12.31 6.61
C HIS A 17 7.42 -13.15 6.94
N GLY A 18 6.92 -13.87 5.94
CA GLY A 18 5.74 -14.71 6.08
C GLY A 18 4.68 -14.33 5.06
N LYS A 19 3.41 -14.46 5.43
CA LYS A 19 2.30 -14.13 4.54
C LYS A 19 2.28 -12.64 4.21
N PRO A 20 2.01 -12.28 2.95
CA PRO A 20 1.98 -10.86 2.57
C PRO A 20 0.81 -10.12 3.22
N LEU A 21 1.12 -8.97 3.78
CA LEU A 21 0.12 -8.08 4.37
C LEU A 21 0.46 -6.65 3.93
N LEU A 22 -0.44 -6.04 3.18
CA LEU A 22 -0.27 -4.68 2.66
C LEU A 22 -0.98 -3.69 3.57
N PHE A 23 -0.29 -2.63 3.94
CA PHE A 23 -0.82 -1.58 4.80
C PHE A 23 -1.06 -0.32 3.99
N LEU A 24 -2.30 0.17 4.03
CA LEU A 24 -2.72 1.39 3.33
C LEU A 24 -3.20 2.41 4.36
N HIS A 25 -2.49 3.53 4.47
CA HIS A 25 -2.75 4.56 5.49
C HIS A 25 -3.89 5.51 5.09
N GLY A 26 -4.32 6.32 6.05
CA GLY A 26 -5.35 7.33 5.82
C GLY A 26 -4.80 8.62 5.23
N ASN A 27 -5.69 9.57 4.96
CA ASN A 27 -5.33 10.84 4.34
C ASN A 27 -4.41 11.65 5.26
N ASN A 28 -3.39 12.27 4.67
CA ASN A 28 -2.37 13.07 5.37
C ASN A 28 -1.55 12.28 6.39
N GLU A 29 -1.51 10.97 6.23
CA GLU A 29 -0.65 10.09 7.03
C GLU A 29 0.50 9.59 6.16
N ASP A 30 1.22 8.61 6.65
CA ASP A 30 2.29 7.94 5.92
C ASP A 30 2.44 6.51 6.43
N LEU A 31 3.43 5.80 5.87
CA LEU A 31 3.63 4.39 6.21
C LEU A 31 4.01 4.18 7.69
N TYR A 32 4.53 5.20 8.37
CA TYR A 32 4.92 5.09 9.78
C TYR A 32 3.74 5.03 10.74
N THR A 33 2.53 5.34 10.27
CA THR A 33 1.31 5.18 11.05
C THR A 33 1.18 3.77 11.66
N PHE A 34 1.73 2.78 10.96
CA PHE A 34 1.58 1.37 11.34
C PHE A 34 2.78 0.79 12.11
N ASP A 35 3.70 1.62 12.60
CA ASP A 35 4.95 1.13 13.22
C ASP A 35 4.68 0.16 14.37
N SER A 36 3.78 0.48 15.28
CA SER A 36 3.47 -0.40 16.41
C SER A 36 2.87 -1.73 15.95
N LEU A 37 2.01 -1.67 14.93
CA LEU A 37 1.34 -2.86 14.41
C LEU A 37 2.33 -3.76 13.68
N THR A 38 3.18 -3.19 12.86
CA THR A 38 4.19 -3.97 12.12
C THR A 38 5.19 -4.61 13.07
N GLU A 39 5.56 -3.92 14.15
CA GLU A 39 6.45 -4.49 15.16
C GLU A 39 5.87 -5.78 15.76
N SER A 40 4.55 -5.82 15.96
CA SER A 40 3.86 -6.99 16.48
C SER A 40 3.71 -8.12 15.46
N LEU A 41 3.69 -7.79 14.17
CA LEU A 41 3.30 -8.74 13.11
C LEU A 41 4.48 -9.23 12.26
N LYS A 42 5.63 -8.60 12.34
CA LYS A 42 6.75 -8.84 11.41
C LYS A 42 7.33 -10.25 11.47
N GLU A 43 7.10 -10.99 12.55
CA GLU A 43 7.61 -12.36 12.66
C GLU A 43 6.76 -13.37 11.89
N HIS A 44 5.51 -13.00 11.55
CA HIS A 44 4.56 -13.88 10.89
C HIS A 44 4.09 -13.35 9.54
N TYR A 45 4.34 -12.08 9.25
CA TYR A 45 3.88 -11.43 8.03
C TYR A 45 5.00 -10.65 7.37
N ALA A 46 5.04 -10.72 6.04
CA ALA A 46 5.82 -9.78 5.24
C ALA A 46 4.96 -8.53 5.10
N CYS A 47 5.29 -7.49 5.84
CA CYS A 47 4.52 -6.26 5.91
C CYS A 47 4.98 -5.30 4.82
N TYR A 48 4.13 -5.06 3.84
CA TYR A 48 4.37 -4.10 2.76
C TYR A 48 3.70 -2.79 3.15
N LEU A 49 4.49 -1.74 3.36
CA LEU A 49 4.02 -0.43 3.79
C LEU A 49 4.28 0.57 2.68
N VAL A 50 3.23 1.25 2.24
CA VAL A 50 3.30 2.17 1.10
C VAL A 50 2.85 3.54 1.53
N ASP A 51 3.61 4.57 1.15
CA ASP A 51 3.11 5.94 1.16
C ASP A 51 2.25 6.14 -0.07
N SER A 52 0.99 6.51 0.12
CA SER A 52 0.09 6.81 -0.99
C SER A 52 0.62 7.99 -1.81
N ARG A 53 0.20 8.09 -3.08
CA ARG A 53 0.57 9.22 -3.92
C ARG A 53 0.27 10.53 -3.21
N ASN A 54 1.09 11.53 -3.42
CA ASN A 54 0.95 12.87 -2.87
C ASN A 54 1.12 12.93 -1.34
N GLN A 55 1.57 11.85 -0.69
CA GLN A 55 1.70 11.74 0.76
C GLN A 55 3.03 11.11 1.14
N GLY A 56 3.46 11.33 2.39
CA GLY A 56 4.71 10.80 2.89
C GLY A 56 5.90 11.18 2.00
N LYS A 57 6.68 10.18 1.62
CA LYS A 57 7.85 10.37 0.74
C LYS A 57 7.57 9.97 -0.70
N SER A 58 6.30 9.68 -1.05
CA SER A 58 5.89 9.44 -2.42
C SER A 58 5.80 10.74 -3.20
N GLU A 59 5.71 10.63 -4.53
CA GLU A 59 5.68 11.80 -5.41
C GLU A 59 4.54 12.76 -5.04
N LYS A 60 4.86 14.05 -5.01
CA LYS A 60 3.93 15.13 -4.67
C LYS A 60 3.40 15.80 -5.93
N ASN A 61 2.38 16.65 -5.74
CA ASN A 61 1.81 17.47 -6.81
C ASN A 61 1.21 16.63 -7.93
N VAL A 62 0.61 15.50 -7.57
CA VAL A 62 -0.09 14.62 -8.50
C VAL A 62 -1.56 14.56 -8.09
N PRO A 63 -2.49 14.31 -9.04
CA PRO A 63 -3.91 14.23 -8.71
C PRO A 63 -4.19 13.18 -7.63
N LEU A 64 -5.16 13.45 -6.75
CA LEU A 64 -5.48 12.57 -5.63
C LEU A 64 -6.92 12.08 -5.80
N HIS A 65 -7.11 11.01 -6.58
CA HIS A 65 -8.39 10.35 -6.79
C HIS A 65 -8.30 8.91 -6.33
N TYR A 66 -9.35 8.41 -5.69
CA TYR A 66 -9.36 7.04 -5.16
C TYR A 66 -9.09 5.99 -6.24
N GLU A 67 -9.66 6.20 -7.44
CA GLU A 67 -9.46 5.25 -8.53
C GLU A 67 -8.01 5.19 -8.98
N ASP A 68 -7.35 6.35 -9.11
CA ASP A 68 -5.92 6.40 -9.44
C ASP A 68 -5.09 5.74 -8.37
N MET A 69 -5.43 5.99 -7.10
CA MET A 69 -4.71 5.39 -5.97
C MET A 69 -4.86 3.88 -5.97
N SER A 70 -6.04 3.36 -6.31
CA SER A 70 -6.24 1.91 -6.38
C SER A 70 -5.46 1.29 -7.54
N VAL A 71 -5.34 1.98 -8.67
CA VAL A 71 -4.51 1.52 -9.79
C VAL A 71 -3.04 1.50 -9.39
N ASP A 72 -2.58 2.52 -8.67
CA ASP A 72 -1.21 2.55 -8.15
C ASP A 72 -0.91 1.27 -7.36
N ILE A 73 -1.81 0.91 -6.46
CA ILE A 73 -1.61 -0.25 -5.58
C ILE A 73 -1.71 -1.56 -6.37
N TYR A 74 -2.62 -1.64 -7.33
CA TYR A 74 -2.72 -2.81 -8.19
C TYR A 74 -1.40 -3.05 -8.93
N GLU A 75 -0.85 -2.00 -9.56
CA GLU A 75 0.43 -2.11 -10.26
C GLU A 75 1.58 -2.43 -9.31
N PHE A 76 1.55 -1.87 -8.10
CA PHE A 76 2.52 -2.16 -7.05
C PHE A 76 2.53 -3.66 -6.73
N VAL A 77 1.35 -4.23 -6.52
CA VAL A 77 1.21 -5.67 -6.21
C VAL A 77 1.73 -6.53 -7.37
N LEU A 78 1.36 -6.18 -8.60
CA LEU A 78 1.81 -6.92 -9.77
C LEU A 78 3.32 -6.82 -9.96
N LYS A 79 3.88 -5.64 -9.80
CA LYS A 79 5.31 -5.41 -10.03
C LYS A 79 6.18 -6.14 -9.01
N LEU A 80 5.75 -6.19 -7.76
CA LEU A 80 6.45 -6.91 -6.71
C LEU A 80 6.08 -8.40 -6.67
N LYS A 81 5.17 -8.85 -7.55
CA LYS A 81 4.75 -10.26 -7.65
C LYS A 81 4.20 -10.80 -6.34
N ILE A 82 3.45 -9.99 -5.62
CA ILE A 82 2.84 -10.40 -4.36
C ILE A 82 1.64 -11.32 -4.66
N LYS A 83 1.58 -12.47 -3.99
CA LYS A 83 0.52 -13.46 -4.17
C LYS A 83 -0.27 -13.63 -2.87
N ASN A 84 -1.57 -13.94 -3.00
CA ASN A 84 -2.45 -14.21 -1.86
C ASN A 84 -2.41 -13.06 -0.85
N LEU A 85 -2.64 -11.85 -1.35
CA LEU A 85 -2.50 -10.62 -0.60
C LEU A 85 -3.61 -10.46 0.43
N ASN A 86 -3.23 -10.04 1.65
CA ASN A 86 -4.14 -9.51 2.66
C ASN A 86 -3.89 -8.02 2.78
N ILE A 87 -4.95 -7.25 2.99
CA ILE A 87 -4.86 -5.79 3.07
C ILE A 87 -5.39 -5.31 4.42
N PHE A 88 -4.63 -4.45 5.07
CA PHE A 88 -5.06 -3.68 6.23
C PHE A 88 -5.15 -2.22 5.81
N GLY A 89 -6.38 -1.71 5.66
CA GLY A 89 -6.60 -0.32 5.25
C GLY A 89 -7.25 0.47 6.36
N PHE A 90 -6.77 1.71 6.55
CA PHE A 90 -7.32 2.63 7.54
C PHE A 90 -7.87 3.87 6.84
N SER A 91 -9.14 4.21 7.09
CA SER A 91 -9.80 5.41 6.53
C SER A 91 -9.73 5.40 4.99
N ASP A 92 -9.03 6.35 4.34
CA ASP A 92 -8.87 6.38 2.89
C ASP A 92 -8.22 5.09 2.37
N GLY A 93 -7.29 4.51 3.13
CA GLY A 93 -6.68 3.24 2.81
C GLY A 93 -7.68 2.11 2.74
N ALA A 94 -8.70 2.12 3.60
CA ALA A 94 -9.76 1.13 3.56
C ALA A 94 -10.60 1.27 2.29
N ILE A 95 -10.88 2.51 1.86
CA ILE A 95 -11.61 2.76 0.62
C ILE A 95 -10.84 2.22 -0.57
N ILE A 96 -9.54 2.53 -0.64
CA ILE A 96 -8.66 2.04 -1.71
C ILE A 96 -8.65 0.50 -1.72
N GLY A 97 -8.54 -0.11 -0.56
CA GLY A 97 -8.55 -1.56 -0.42
C GLY A 97 -9.84 -2.20 -0.90
N MET A 98 -10.97 -1.58 -0.61
CA MET A 98 -12.27 -2.07 -1.08
C MET A 98 -12.41 -1.96 -2.59
N ILE A 99 -11.97 -0.85 -3.19
CA ILE A 99 -11.98 -0.69 -4.65
C ILE A 99 -11.10 -1.77 -5.28
N LEU A 100 -9.91 -1.97 -4.74
CA LEU A 100 -8.96 -2.94 -5.26
C LEU A 100 -9.54 -4.36 -5.21
N ALA A 101 -10.10 -4.75 -4.07
CA ALA A 101 -10.69 -6.08 -3.89
C ALA A 101 -11.89 -6.29 -4.80
N SER A 102 -12.69 -5.25 -5.02
CA SER A 102 -13.87 -5.32 -5.88
C SER A 102 -13.48 -5.50 -7.34
N LYS A 103 -12.45 -4.77 -7.82
CA LYS A 103 -12.03 -4.82 -9.22
C LYS A 103 -11.09 -5.99 -9.51
N HIS A 104 -10.34 -6.45 -8.54
CA HIS A 104 -9.30 -7.46 -8.71
C HIS A 104 -9.36 -8.52 -7.62
N PRO A 105 -10.46 -9.30 -7.55
CA PRO A 105 -10.60 -10.32 -6.50
C PRO A 105 -9.57 -11.45 -6.59
N GLU A 106 -8.85 -11.52 -7.71
CA GLU A 106 -7.84 -12.58 -7.93
C GLU A 106 -6.52 -12.35 -7.16
N ILE A 107 -6.28 -11.14 -6.65
CA ILE A 107 -5.01 -10.84 -5.97
C ILE A 107 -5.04 -11.11 -4.47
#